data_47456fa0be66df6e9c367f92de2dac4a
#
_entry.id   47456fa0be66df6e9c367f92de2dac4a
#
_cell.length_a   1.000
_cell.length_b   1.000
_cell.length_c   1.000
_cell.angle_alpha   90.00
_cell.angle_beta   90.00
_cell.angle_gamma   90.00
#
_symmetry.space_group_name_H-M   'P 1'
#
loop_
_entity.id
_entity.type
_entity.pdbx_description
1 polymer ?
#
loop_
_entity_poly.entity_id
_entity_poly.type
_entity_poly.pdbx_seq_one_letter_code
_entity_poly.pdbx_strand_id
1 'polypeptide(L)'
;KIKNVVAIKEAAGDLSQMSDTIMLSGDADVFSGDDNLTVPAMCMGASGVISVAANLFPKFVSAMTKAALLGNYDKAAKMQLKLNPLIHGLFSEVNPIPIKYALNKFGLCKNILRLPLTTMSKANSDKLDVLIDIFLS
;
A
#
# COMPACT_ATOMS: atom_id res chain seq x y z
N LYS A 1 24.20 -0.43 -17.79
CA LYS A 1 23.66 -0.96 -16.51
C LYS A 1 24.18 -0.05 -15.37
N ILE A 2 23.30 0.50 -14.55
CA ILE A 2 23.66 1.33 -13.39
C ILE A 2 23.84 0.36 -12.21
N LYS A 3 25.07 0.27 -11.68
CA LYS A 3 25.45 -0.77 -10.71
C LYS A 3 24.72 -0.69 -9.34
N ASN A 4 24.28 0.51 -8.95
CA ASN A 4 23.61 0.75 -7.67
C ASN A 4 22.08 0.86 -7.77
N VAL A 5 21.48 0.57 -8.91
CA VAL A 5 20.03 0.37 -9.05
C VAL A 5 19.75 -1.11 -8.86
N VAL A 6 19.14 -1.46 -7.72
CA VAL A 6 18.91 -2.84 -7.28
C VAL A 6 17.43 -3.22 -7.25
N ALA A 7 16.53 -2.24 -7.38
CA ALA A 7 15.10 -2.48 -7.35
C ALA A 7 14.32 -1.43 -8.16
N ILE A 8 13.10 -1.81 -8.52
CA ILE A 8 12.11 -0.97 -9.22
C ILE A 8 10.85 -0.92 -8.38
N LYS A 9 10.27 0.28 -8.16
CA LYS A 9 8.91 0.44 -7.68
C LYS A 9 7.99 0.65 -8.88
N GLU A 10 7.06 -0.26 -9.09
CA GLU A 10 6.03 -0.16 -10.12
C GLU A 10 4.69 0.25 -9.47
N ALA A 11 4.05 1.31 -9.95
CA ALA A 11 2.87 1.92 -9.33
C ALA A 11 1.89 2.47 -10.39
N ALA A 12 1.72 1.76 -11.51
CA ALA A 12 0.76 2.14 -12.55
C ALA A 12 -0.67 1.63 -12.26
N GLY A 13 -0.84 0.78 -11.25
CA GLY A 13 -2.14 0.18 -10.94
C GLY A 13 -2.58 -0.89 -11.94
N ASP A 14 -1.66 -1.42 -12.74
CA ASP A 14 -1.92 -2.39 -13.81
C ASP A 14 -1.06 -3.65 -13.62
N LEU A 15 -1.73 -4.79 -13.43
CA LEU A 15 -1.05 -6.08 -13.27
C LEU A 15 -0.36 -6.57 -14.56
N SER A 16 -0.83 -6.16 -15.74
CA SER A 16 -0.16 -6.48 -17.00
C SER A 16 1.18 -5.79 -17.07
N GLN A 17 1.22 -4.48 -16.79
CA GLN A 17 2.47 -3.72 -16.72
C GLN A 17 3.39 -4.23 -15.60
N MET A 18 2.84 -4.63 -14.46
CA MET A 18 3.61 -5.25 -13.38
C MET A 18 4.30 -6.54 -13.85
N SER A 19 3.57 -7.40 -14.56
CA SER A 19 4.11 -8.63 -15.15
C SER A 19 5.26 -8.34 -16.12
N ASP A 20 5.06 -7.38 -17.03
CA ASP A 20 6.09 -6.99 -17.99
C ASP A 20 7.32 -6.41 -17.28
N THR A 21 7.11 -5.59 -16.25
CA THR A 21 8.20 -5.04 -15.43
C THR A 21 9.01 -6.15 -14.75
N ILE A 22 8.35 -7.15 -14.15
CA ILE A 22 9.01 -8.29 -13.52
C ILE A 22 9.81 -9.08 -14.57
N MET A 23 9.21 -9.37 -15.71
CA MET A 23 9.87 -10.11 -16.80
C MET A 23 11.13 -9.39 -17.31
N LEU A 24 11.12 -8.08 -17.37
CA LEU A 24 12.20 -7.25 -17.92
C LEU A 24 13.20 -6.75 -16.89
N SER A 25 12.94 -6.93 -15.58
CA SER A 25 13.78 -6.39 -14.50
C SER A 25 15.17 -7.06 -14.40
N GLY A 26 15.32 -8.26 -14.95
CA GLY A 26 16.55 -9.06 -14.82
C GLY A 26 16.82 -9.42 -13.36
N ASP A 27 17.96 -8.96 -12.81
CA ASP A 27 18.36 -9.23 -11.42
C ASP A 27 17.80 -8.19 -10.41
N ALA A 28 17.03 -7.20 -10.87
CA ALA A 28 16.49 -6.17 -9.98
C ALA A 28 15.18 -6.62 -9.34
N ASP A 29 15.04 -6.41 -8.03
CA ASP A 29 13.79 -6.63 -7.33
C ASP A 29 12.68 -5.70 -7.86
N VAL A 30 11.44 -6.20 -7.93
CA VAL A 30 10.28 -5.37 -8.26
C VAL A 30 9.36 -5.30 -7.05
N PHE A 31 9.01 -4.08 -6.64
CA PHE A 31 8.06 -3.82 -5.57
C PHE A 31 6.79 -3.16 -6.13
N SER A 32 5.63 -3.63 -5.68
CA SER A 32 4.39 -2.89 -5.94
C SER A 32 4.41 -1.54 -5.25
N GLY A 33 3.93 -0.50 -5.93
CA GLY A 33 3.63 0.81 -5.35
C GLY A 33 2.18 0.93 -4.91
N ASP A 34 1.34 -0.06 -5.26
CA ASP A 34 -0.09 -0.08 -5.00
C ASP A 34 -0.44 -1.12 -3.95
N ASP A 35 -0.96 -0.66 -2.81
CA ASP A 35 -1.30 -1.51 -1.67
C ASP A 35 -2.31 -2.60 -2.01
N ASN A 36 -3.32 -2.30 -2.84
CA ASN A 36 -4.35 -3.24 -3.26
C ASN A 36 -3.85 -4.32 -4.24
N LEU A 37 -2.70 -4.12 -4.86
CA LEU A 37 -2.07 -5.08 -5.78
C LEU A 37 -0.92 -5.86 -5.15
N THR A 38 -0.66 -5.69 -3.84
CA THR A 38 0.49 -6.30 -3.16
C THR A 38 0.53 -7.82 -3.36
N VAL A 39 -0.51 -8.53 -2.94
CA VAL A 39 -0.51 -10.01 -3.00
C VAL A 39 -0.57 -10.52 -4.43
N PRO A 40 -1.42 -10.00 -5.34
CA PRO A 40 -1.37 -10.35 -6.76
C PRO A 40 0.02 -10.16 -7.40
N ALA A 41 0.67 -9.01 -7.16
CA ALA A 41 2.02 -8.76 -7.67
C ALA A 41 3.05 -9.76 -7.13
N MET A 42 2.98 -10.08 -5.84
CA MET A 42 3.87 -11.07 -5.22
C MET A 42 3.63 -12.49 -5.76
N CYS A 43 2.40 -12.85 -6.14
CA CYS A 43 2.11 -14.11 -6.85
C CYS A 43 2.83 -14.19 -8.21
N MET A 44 3.06 -13.06 -8.87
CA MET A 44 3.79 -12.99 -10.14
C MET A 44 5.31 -12.85 -9.99
N GLY A 45 5.82 -12.72 -8.75
CA GLY A 45 7.25 -12.65 -8.48
C GLY A 45 7.74 -11.28 -7.95
N ALA A 46 6.85 -10.34 -7.63
CA ALA A 46 7.27 -9.12 -6.95
C ALA A 46 7.79 -9.42 -5.53
N SER A 47 8.83 -8.71 -5.10
CA SER A 47 9.51 -8.90 -3.81
C SER A 47 8.75 -8.32 -2.62
N GLY A 48 7.70 -7.51 -2.86
CA GLY A 48 6.90 -6.90 -1.81
C GLY A 48 6.20 -5.62 -2.25
N VAL A 49 6.02 -4.68 -1.31
CA VAL A 49 5.29 -3.42 -1.54
C VAL A 49 5.99 -2.23 -0.88
N ILE A 50 5.95 -1.08 -1.54
CA ILE A 50 6.24 0.24 -0.97
C ILE A 50 4.89 0.88 -0.61
N SER A 51 4.41 0.59 0.58
CA SER A 51 3.03 0.71 1.02
C SER A 51 2.71 2.07 1.67
N VAL A 52 1.54 2.61 1.38
CA VAL A 52 0.91 3.71 2.13
C VAL A 52 0.30 3.17 3.44
N ALA A 53 -0.43 2.07 3.39
CA ALA A 53 -1.10 1.47 4.55
C ALA A 53 -0.11 1.04 5.65
N ALA A 54 1.12 0.68 5.28
CA ALA A 54 2.17 0.31 6.24
C ALA A 54 2.58 1.47 7.17
N ASN A 55 2.35 2.73 6.81
CA ASN A 55 2.59 3.85 7.72
C ASN A 55 1.65 3.81 8.95
N LEU A 56 0.44 3.26 8.79
CA LEU A 56 -0.57 3.18 9.85
C LEU A 56 -0.58 1.79 10.52
N PHE A 57 -0.52 0.72 9.71
CA PHE A 57 -0.59 -0.68 10.17
C PHE A 57 0.61 -1.51 9.71
N PRO A 58 1.86 -1.15 10.08
CA PRO A 58 3.08 -1.80 9.59
C PRO A 58 3.12 -3.30 9.93
N LYS A 59 2.68 -3.69 11.13
CA LYS A 59 2.66 -5.11 11.55
C LYS A 59 1.74 -5.95 10.67
N PHE A 60 0.58 -5.40 10.29
CA PHE A 60 -0.38 -6.11 9.45
C PHE A 60 0.15 -6.30 8.03
N VAL A 61 0.64 -5.22 7.40
CA VAL A 61 1.21 -5.27 6.04
C VAL A 61 2.43 -6.20 6.00
N SER A 62 3.32 -6.10 7.00
CA SER A 62 4.47 -6.99 7.11
C SER A 62 4.07 -8.48 7.26
N ALA A 63 3.05 -8.78 8.07
CA ALA A 63 2.57 -10.15 8.21
C ALA A 63 1.93 -10.68 6.92
N MET A 64 1.21 -9.85 6.17
CA MET A 64 0.60 -10.17 4.88
C MET A 64 1.68 -10.49 3.84
N THR A 65 2.65 -9.59 3.65
CA THR A 65 3.76 -9.80 2.70
C THR A 65 4.62 -11.00 3.08
N LYS A 66 4.90 -11.20 4.37
CA LYS A 66 5.63 -12.37 4.85
C LYS A 66 4.88 -13.68 4.56
N ALA A 67 3.55 -13.70 4.70
CA ALA A 67 2.76 -14.87 4.32
C ALA A 67 2.90 -15.19 2.82
N ALA A 68 2.86 -14.17 1.95
CA ALA A 68 3.07 -14.33 0.51
C ALA A 68 4.48 -14.82 0.18
N LEU A 69 5.52 -14.25 0.78
CA LEU A 69 6.93 -14.69 0.60
C LEU A 69 7.16 -16.15 1.01
N LEU A 70 6.40 -16.63 1.99
CA LEU A 70 6.46 -18.03 2.44
C LEU A 70 5.56 -18.97 1.61
N GLY A 71 4.94 -18.50 0.53
CA GLY A 71 4.04 -19.26 -0.33
C GLY A 71 2.65 -19.49 0.26
N ASN A 72 2.32 -18.92 1.43
CA ASN A 72 0.99 -19.05 2.04
C ASN A 72 0.03 -18.00 1.46
N TYR A 73 -0.31 -18.15 0.20
CA TYR A 73 -1.14 -17.21 -0.54
C TYR A 73 -2.59 -17.18 -0.05
N ASP A 74 -3.14 -18.28 0.48
CA ASP A 74 -4.48 -18.28 1.07
C ASP A 74 -4.58 -17.32 2.26
N LYS A 75 -3.58 -17.35 3.15
CA LYS A 75 -3.49 -16.42 4.27
C LYS A 75 -3.26 -14.99 3.79
N ALA A 76 -2.32 -14.79 2.88
CA ALA A 76 -2.00 -13.47 2.35
C ALA A 76 -3.22 -12.83 1.66
N ALA A 77 -3.96 -13.59 0.84
CA ALA A 77 -5.15 -13.13 0.15
C ALA A 77 -6.28 -12.72 1.12
N LYS A 78 -6.53 -13.52 2.17
CA LYS A 78 -7.51 -13.15 3.22
C LYS A 78 -7.12 -11.82 3.90
N MET A 79 -5.84 -11.64 4.19
CA MET A 79 -5.34 -10.40 4.79
C MET A 79 -5.44 -9.23 3.81
N GLN A 80 -5.11 -9.42 2.52
CA GLN A 80 -5.27 -8.41 1.48
C GLN A 80 -6.73 -7.96 1.37
N LEU A 81 -7.67 -8.90 1.30
CA LEU A 81 -9.10 -8.61 1.19
C LEU A 81 -9.64 -7.88 2.43
N LYS A 82 -9.17 -8.22 3.64
CA LYS A 82 -9.50 -7.47 4.87
C LYS A 82 -8.97 -6.03 4.80
N LEU A 83 -7.79 -5.80 4.22
CA LEU A 83 -7.15 -4.49 4.13
C LEU A 83 -7.73 -3.60 3.02
N ASN A 84 -8.26 -4.18 1.93
CA ASN A 84 -8.69 -3.44 0.73
C ASN A 84 -9.68 -2.29 0.99
N PRO A 85 -10.73 -2.45 1.82
CA PRO A 85 -11.63 -1.33 2.11
C PRO A 85 -10.90 -0.12 2.71
N LEU A 86 -9.95 -0.35 3.61
CA LEU A 86 -9.12 0.69 4.20
C LEU A 86 -8.20 1.33 3.15
N ILE A 87 -7.59 0.53 2.28
CA ILE A 87 -6.76 1.03 1.17
C ILE A 87 -7.57 2.00 0.30
N HIS A 88 -8.80 1.64 -0.08
CA HIS A 88 -9.67 2.53 -0.87
C HIS A 88 -9.92 3.87 -0.14
N GLY A 89 -10.08 3.84 1.17
CA GLY A 89 -10.18 5.05 1.99
C GLY A 89 -8.89 5.88 1.98
N LEU A 90 -7.73 5.22 2.08
CA LEU A 90 -6.42 5.88 2.08
C LEU A 90 -6.03 6.47 0.71
N PHE A 91 -6.72 6.07 -0.37
CA PHE A 91 -6.52 6.58 -1.73
C PHE A 91 -7.74 7.37 -2.26
N SER A 92 -8.71 7.73 -1.38
CA SER A 92 -9.89 8.52 -1.75
C SER A 92 -9.58 9.98 -2.13
N GLU A 93 -8.41 10.47 -1.74
CA GLU A 93 -7.83 11.75 -2.16
C GLU A 93 -6.34 11.55 -2.48
N VAL A 94 -5.71 12.57 -3.05
CA VAL A 94 -4.29 12.52 -3.41
C VAL A 94 -3.43 12.19 -2.19
N ASN A 95 -2.61 11.16 -2.31
CA ASN A 95 -1.61 10.82 -1.28
C ASN A 95 -0.59 11.99 -1.15
N PRO A 96 -0.22 12.43 0.05
CA PRO A 96 -0.42 11.80 1.36
C PRO A 96 -1.59 12.37 2.20
N ILE A 97 -2.62 12.98 1.62
CA ILE A 97 -3.70 13.63 2.37
C ILE A 97 -4.40 12.64 3.31
N PRO A 98 -4.96 11.49 2.86
CA PRO A 98 -5.70 10.58 3.74
C PRO A 98 -4.80 9.91 4.79
N ILE A 99 -3.60 9.50 4.41
CA ILE A 99 -2.71 8.84 5.37
C ILE A 99 -2.24 9.80 6.47
N LYS A 100 -1.98 11.06 6.17
CA LYS A 100 -1.62 12.05 7.20
C LYS A 100 -2.80 12.37 8.12
N TYR A 101 -4.02 12.41 7.60
CA TYR A 101 -5.22 12.51 8.42
C TYR A 101 -5.31 11.34 9.40
N ALA A 102 -5.21 10.11 8.89
CA ALA A 102 -5.28 8.90 9.71
C ALA A 102 -4.17 8.86 10.77
N LEU A 103 -2.92 9.13 10.42
CA LEU A 103 -1.81 9.19 11.37
C LEU A 103 -2.00 10.27 12.44
N ASN A 104 -2.59 11.42 12.09
CA ASN A 104 -2.93 12.47 13.05
C ASN A 104 -4.01 12.00 14.06
N LYS A 105 -5.04 11.28 13.59
CA LYS A 105 -6.07 10.69 14.47
C LYS A 105 -5.47 9.78 15.54
N PHE A 106 -4.39 9.07 15.22
CA PHE A 106 -3.65 8.23 16.18
C PHE A 106 -2.54 8.97 16.94
N GLY A 107 -2.42 10.29 16.77
CA GLY A 107 -1.41 11.08 17.46
C GLY A 107 0.04 10.85 16.97
N LEU A 108 0.21 10.20 15.81
CA LEU A 108 1.51 9.83 15.27
C LEU A 108 2.20 10.95 14.48
N CYS A 109 1.43 11.90 13.93
CA CYS A 109 1.98 13.09 13.28
C CYS A 109 0.98 14.26 13.29
N LYS A 110 1.46 15.47 12.96
CA LYS A 110 0.59 16.64 12.73
C LYS A 110 -0.05 16.54 11.33
N ASN A 111 -1.34 16.88 11.21
CA ASN A 111 -2.04 16.95 9.92
C ASN A 111 -1.69 18.24 9.17
N ILE A 112 -0.41 18.40 8.85
CA ILE A 112 0.14 19.55 8.13
C ILE A 112 0.65 19.09 6.77
N LEU A 113 0.17 19.74 5.72
CA LEU A 113 0.53 19.46 4.33
C LEU A 113 1.17 20.70 3.72
N ARG A 114 2.11 20.50 2.80
CA ARG A 114 2.67 21.60 2.00
C ARG A 114 1.75 21.92 0.84
N LEU A 115 1.59 23.20 0.52
CA LEU A 115 0.87 23.64 -0.67
C LEU A 115 1.47 22.98 -1.94
N PRO A 116 0.64 22.62 -2.93
CA PRO A 116 -0.80 22.95 -3.08
C PRO A 116 -1.75 21.98 -2.34
N LEU A 117 -1.24 21.00 -1.59
CA LEU A 117 -2.08 20.06 -0.85
C LEU A 117 -2.74 20.72 0.36
N THR A 118 -4.01 20.39 0.58
CA THR A 118 -4.82 20.84 1.71
C THR A 118 -5.21 19.67 2.61
N THR A 119 -5.82 19.96 3.75
CA THR A 119 -6.36 18.92 4.63
C THR A 119 -7.49 18.16 3.94
N MET A 120 -7.65 16.88 4.32
CA MET A 120 -8.71 15.99 3.81
C MET A 120 -10.10 16.59 3.97
N SER A 121 -10.97 16.40 2.98
CA SER A 121 -12.36 16.85 3.05
C SER A 121 -13.12 16.15 4.17
N LYS A 122 -14.10 16.84 4.78
CA LYS A 122 -14.89 16.28 5.89
C LYS A 122 -15.62 15.00 5.48
N ALA A 123 -16.21 14.98 4.27
CA ALA A 123 -16.95 13.82 3.78
C ALA A 123 -16.05 12.56 3.64
N ASN A 124 -14.81 12.73 3.17
CA ASN A 124 -13.89 11.62 3.00
C ASN A 124 -13.24 11.22 4.33
N SER A 125 -12.96 12.18 5.23
CA SER A 125 -12.42 11.86 6.56
C SER A 125 -13.41 11.07 7.40
N ASP A 126 -14.72 11.39 7.37
CA ASP A 126 -15.75 10.61 8.07
C ASP A 126 -15.86 9.17 7.54
N LYS A 127 -15.76 8.99 6.21
CA LYS A 127 -15.74 7.66 5.61
C LYS A 127 -14.48 6.88 6.02
N LEU A 128 -13.32 7.53 6.01
CA LEU A 128 -12.07 6.89 6.40
C LEU A 128 -12.10 6.47 7.87
N ASP A 129 -12.70 7.27 8.75
CA ASP A 129 -12.88 6.93 10.17
C ASP A 129 -13.66 5.62 10.34
N VAL A 130 -14.77 5.47 9.63
CA VAL A 130 -15.58 4.23 9.64
C VAL A 130 -14.76 3.03 9.13
N LEU A 131 -13.98 3.22 8.06
CA LEU A 131 -13.15 2.15 7.52
C LEU A 131 -12.01 1.72 8.46
N ILE A 132 -11.44 2.66 9.20
CA ILE A 132 -10.45 2.39 10.24
C ILE A 132 -11.09 1.56 11.37
N ASP A 133 -12.27 1.96 11.85
CA ASP A 133 -12.97 1.27 12.93
C ASP A 133 -13.37 -0.16 12.53
N ILE A 134 -13.86 -0.35 11.30
CA ILE A 134 -14.14 -1.69 10.73
C ILE A 134 -12.87 -2.54 10.64
N PHE A 135 -11.74 -1.96 10.26
CA PHE A 135 -10.48 -2.70 10.14
C PHE A 135 -9.96 -3.17 11.50
N LEU A 136 -10.18 -2.36 12.56
CA LEU A 136 -9.73 -2.65 13.92
C LEU A 136 -10.64 -3.65 14.67
N SER A 137 -11.90 -3.81 14.24
CA SER A 137 -12.83 -4.82 14.76
C SER A 137 -12.44 -6.23 14.32
#